data_22e7e50c44f4d5943519c108e2dda9a1
#
_entry.id   22e7e50c44f4d5943519c108e2dda9a1
#
_cell.length_a   1.000
_cell.length_b   1.000
_cell.length_c   1.000
_cell.angle_alpha   90.00
_cell.angle_beta   90.00
_cell.angle_gamma   90.00
#
_symmetry.space_group_name_H-M   'P 1'
#
loop_
_entity.id
_entity.type
_entity.pdbx_description
1 polymer ?
#
loop_
_entity_poly.entity_id
_entity_poly.type
_entity_poly.pdbx_seq_one_letter_code
_entity_poly.pdbx_strand_id
1 'polypeptide(L)'
;MSTAVANRLVEIDEEARLAAVRRYDILDTPPDGSFDHVAKVAASLFDVPIAIISLVDHDRIWFKARYGLDVEQIGRDPGLCASAILQTDPYVLTDASCDPRSLANPLVAGEFGLRFYVAAPLRTGDGHNLGTLCVIDHKPRVVSEEQIAQLEALAAVVMDQMELRLAARRAVTELEQMVALKDAALERSSMLTREIDHRVMNSLQQVSALLSLQARGLGNSDAA
;
A
#
# COMPACT_ATOMS: atom_id res chain seq x y z
N MET A 1 30.73 -28.70 6.93
CA MET A 1 29.42 -29.38 6.77
C MET A 1 28.49 -28.37 6.14
N SER A 2 28.27 -28.51 4.83
CA SER A 2 27.46 -27.60 4.05
C SER A 2 25.98 -27.87 4.32
N THR A 3 25.31 -27.00 5.05
CA THR A 3 23.87 -27.07 5.24
C THR A 3 23.23 -26.52 3.95
N ALA A 4 22.84 -27.44 3.07
CA ALA A 4 21.99 -27.10 1.94
C ALA A 4 20.66 -26.57 2.51
N VAL A 5 20.46 -25.27 2.47
CA VAL A 5 19.17 -24.64 2.72
C VAL A 5 18.25 -25.17 1.63
N ALA A 6 17.30 -26.03 2.01
CA ALA A 6 16.31 -26.56 1.09
C ALA A 6 15.42 -25.40 0.64
N ASN A 7 15.64 -24.93 -0.58
CA ASN A 7 14.85 -23.88 -1.23
C ASN A 7 13.39 -24.35 -1.32
N ARG A 8 12.54 -23.83 -0.45
CA ARG A 8 11.12 -24.14 -0.41
C ARG A 8 10.42 -23.27 -1.46
N LEU A 9 10.24 -23.80 -2.67
CA LEU A 9 9.40 -23.17 -3.68
C LEU A 9 7.96 -23.10 -3.16
N VAL A 10 7.37 -21.92 -3.21
CA VAL A 10 5.96 -21.72 -2.88
C VAL A 10 5.16 -21.86 -4.18
N GLU A 11 4.09 -22.65 -4.14
CA GLU A 11 3.10 -22.63 -5.21
C GLU A 11 2.42 -21.24 -5.16
N ILE A 12 2.79 -20.37 -6.11
CA ILE A 12 2.31 -18.99 -6.13
C ILE A 12 1.04 -18.95 -6.95
N ASP A 13 -0.06 -18.59 -6.30
CA ASP A 13 -1.23 -18.02 -6.98
C ASP A 13 -0.89 -16.59 -7.41
N GLU A 14 -0.47 -16.45 -8.66
CA GLU A 14 -0.02 -15.17 -9.21
C GLU A 14 -1.15 -14.14 -9.25
N GLU A 15 -2.38 -14.55 -9.49
CA GLU A 15 -3.54 -13.64 -9.48
C GLU A 15 -3.79 -13.09 -8.09
N ALA A 16 -3.79 -13.94 -7.07
CA ALA A 16 -3.91 -13.53 -5.67
C ALA A 16 -2.74 -12.65 -5.21
N ARG A 17 -1.51 -12.97 -5.63
CA ARG A 17 -0.33 -12.15 -5.35
C ARG A 17 -0.44 -10.76 -5.96
N LEU A 18 -0.83 -10.65 -7.24
CA LEU A 18 -1.03 -9.36 -7.91
C LEU A 18 -2.18 -8.56 -7.28
N ALA A 19 -3.26 -9.23 -6.85
CA ALA A 19 -4.32 -8.59 -6.09
C ALA A 19 -3.78 -8.03 -4.75
N ALA A 20 -2.89 -8.77 -4.07
CA ALA A 20 -2.22 -8.29 -2.87
C ALA A 20 -1.33 -7.07 -3.17
N VAL A 21 -0.52 -7.06 -4.24
CA VAL A 21 0.27 -5.87 -4.65
C VAL A 21 -0.63 -4.64 -4.84
N ARG A 22 -1.74 -4.79 -5.58
CA ARG A 22 -2.69 -3.69 -5.86
C ARG A 22 -3.37 -3.18 -4.59
N ARG A 23 -3.61 -4.04 -3.60
CA ARG A 23 -4.23 -3.69 -2.31
C ARG A 23 -3.49 -2.58 -1.59
N TYR A 24 -2.15 -2.52 -1.70
CA TYR A 24 -1.34 -1.48 -1.05
C TYR A 24 -1.35 -0.15 -1.80
N ASP A 25 -1.77 -0.14 -3.06
CA ASP A 25 -1.86 1.08 -3.90
C ASP A 25 -0.58 1.94 -3.80
N ILE A 26 0.58 1.28 -3.91
CA ILE A 26 1.90 1.88 -3.73
C ILE A 26 2.68 2.00 -5.05
N LEU A 27 2.28 1.24 -6.09
CA LEU A 27 2.90 1.33 -7.40
C LEU A 27 2.73 2.74 -7.97
N ASP A 28 3.76 3.20 -8.68
CA ASP A 28 3.80 4.51 -9.36
C ASP A 28 3.60 5.72 -8.41
N THR A 29 3.76 5.49 -7.09
CA THR A 29 3.74 6.59 -6.11
C THR A 29 5.08 7.31 -6.05
N PRO A 30 5.10 8.63 -5.71
CA PRO A 30 6.34 9.38 -5.59
C PRO A 30 7.33 8.74 -4.61
N PRO A 31 8.64 9.05 -4.76
CA PRO A 31 9.65 8.68 -3.76
C PRO A 31 9.23 9.11 -2.35
N ASP A 32 9.65 8.34 -1.37
CA ASP A 32 9.25 8.52 0.01
C ASP A 32 10.45 8.27 0.93
N GLY A 33 10.86 9.30 1.65
CA GLY A 33 12.07 9.28 2.46
C GLY A 33 12.16 8.13 3.46
N SER A 34 11.02 7.58 3.92
CA SER A 34 11.03 6.45 4.85
C SER A 34 11.61 5.19 4.20
N PHE A 35 11.19 4.88 2.97
CA PHE A 35 11.71 3.74 2.22
C PHE A 35 13.14 3.98 1.73
N ASP A 36 13.45 5.21 1.31
CA ASP A 36 14.80 5.59 0.88
C ASP A 36 15.82 5.42 2.02
N HIS A 37 15.43 5.75 3.26
CA HIS A 37 16.28 5.53 4.44
C HIS A 37 16.55 4.04 4.67
N VAL A 38 15.55 3.17 4.53
CA VAL A 38 15.74 1.72 4.67
C VAL A 38 16.69 1.18 3.61
N ALA A 39 16.52 1.57 2.34
CA ALA A 39 17.42 1.18 1.27
C ALA A 39 18.87 1.62 1.55
N LYS A 40 19.06 2.87 2.01
CA LYS A 40 20.38 3.39 2.38
C LYS A 40 21.00 2.62 3.54
N VAL A 41 20.23 2.29 4.58
CA VAL A 41 20.69 1.49 5.71
C VAL A 41 21.11 0.10 5.26
N ALA A 42 20.30 -0.56 4.41
CA ALA A 42 20.64 -1.87 3.87
C ALA A 42 21.95 -1.84 3.06
N ALA A 43 22.15 -0.82 2.20
CA ALA A 43 23.40 -0.65 1.46
C ALA A 43 24.60 -0.49 2.40
N SER A 44 24.46 0.33 3.44
CA SER A 44 25.52 0.57 4.43
C SER A 44 25.84 -0.68 5.25
N LEU A 45 24.83 -1.46 5.63
CA LEU A 45 24.98 -2.69 6.41
C LEU A 45 25.80 -3.76 5.68
N PHE A 46 25.61 -3.86 4.37
CA PHE A 46 26.30 -4.81 3.51
C PHE A 46 27.58 -4.21 2.88
N ASP A 47 27.82 -2.93 3.09
CA ASP A 47 28.90 -2.19 2.43
C ASP A 47 28.87 -2.39 0.90
N VAL A 48 27.69 -2.21 0.29
CA VAL A 48 27.44 -2.39 -1.14
C VAL A 48 27.00 -1.10 -1.81
N PRO A 49 27.25 -0.94 -3.12
CA PRO A 49 26.90 0.26 -3.84
C PRO A 49 25.41 0.42 -4.12
N ILE A 50 24.62 -0.67 -4.12
CA ILE A 50 23.22 -0.64 -4.55
C ILE A 50 22.35 -1.38 -3.55
N ALA A 51 21.22 -0.75 -3.19
CA ALA A 51 20.11 -1.39 -2.47
C ALA A 51 18.77 -0.91 -3.01
N ILE A 52 17.79 -1.81 -3.09
CA ILE A 52 16.51 -1.55 -3.74
C ILE A 52 15.37 -2.15 -2.91
N ILE A 53 14.30 -1.37 -2.73
CA ILE A 53 12.99 -1.89 -2.33
C ILE A 53 12.16 -2.00 -3.60
N SER A 54 11.88 -3.22 -4.02
CA SER A 54 11.18 -3.52 -5.28
C SER A 54 9.81 -4.14 -5.04
N LEU A 55 8.88 -3.89 -5.95
CA LEU A 55 7.60 -4.58 -6.07
C LEU A 55 7.53 -5.24 -7.44
N VAL A 56 7.14 -6.52 -7.46
CA VAL A 56 7.03 -7.31 -8.68
C VAL A 56 5.59 -7.25 -9.18
N ASP A 57 5.36 -6.48 -10.23
CA ASP A 57 4.09 -6.35 -10.93
C ASP A 57 3.94 -7.43 -12.02
N HIS A 58 2.92 -7.32 -12.85
CA HIS A 58 2.60 -8.30 -13.90
C HIS A 58 3.75 -8.45 -14.91
N ASP A 59 4.27 -7.33 -15.41
CA ASP A 59 5.24 -7.26 -16.52
C ASP A 59 6.54 -6.53 -16.15
N ARG A 60 6.61 -5.94 -14.95
CA ARG A 60 7.74 -5.12 -14.51
C ARG A 60 8.09 -5.38 -13.05
N ILE A 61 9.29 -4.97 -12.68
CA ILE A 61 9.74 -4.79 -11.31
C ILE A 61 9.89 -3.29 -11.10
N TRP A 62 9.02 -2.73 -10.27
CA TRP A 62 9.01 -1.31 -9.95
C TRP A 62 9.75 -1.06 -8.64
N PHE A 63 10.55 0.02 -8.57
CA PHE A 63 11.40 0.34 -7.43
C PHE A 63 10.77 1.44 -6.58
N LYS A 64 10.24 1.06 -5.41
CA LYS A 64 9.70 2.01 -4.44
C LYS A 64 10.79 2.89 -3.85
N ALA A 65 11.96 2.32 -3.58
CA ALA A 65 13.15 3.04 -3.15
C ALA A 65 14.39 2.42 -3.77
N ARG A 66 15.38 3.26 -4.03
CA ARG A 66 16.64 2.84 -4.63
C ARG A 66 17.79 3.68 -4.09
N TYR A 67 18.89 3.02 -3.81
CA TYR A 67 20.16 3.63 -3.45
C TYR A 67 21.22 3.19 -4.45
N GLY A 68 22.00 4.13 -4.99
CA GLY A 68 23.06 3.84 -5.95
C GLY A 68 22.60 3.42 -7.34
N LEU A 69 21.34 3.67 -7.71
CA LEU A 69 20.79 3.34 -9.02
C LEU A 69 19.78 4.42 -9.45
N ASP A 70 19.87 4.87 -10.71
CA ASP A 70 18.96 5.91 -11.24
C ASP A 70 17.73 5.36 -11.98
N VAL A 71 17.68 4.04 -12.21
CA VAL A 71 16.56 3.37 -12.89
C VAL A 71 15.39 3.19 -11.93
N GLU A 72 14.16 3.48 -12.38
CA GLU A 72 12.95 3.41 -11.57
C GLU A 72 12.22 2.07 -11.65
N GLN A 73 12.43 1.35 -12.73
CA GLN A 73 11.84 0.04 -12.99
C GLN A 73 12.64 -0.71 -14.05
N ILE A 74 12.48 -2.02 -14.06
CA ILE A 74 12.98 -2.91 -15.13
C ILE A 74 11.88 -3.86 -15.57
N GLY A 75 12.03 -4.51 -16.72
CA GLY A 75 11.16 -5.61 -17.09
C GLY A 75 11.20 -6.72 -16.04
N ARG A 76 10.10 -7.43 -15.87
CA ARG A 76 10.00 -8.54 -14.93
C ARG A 76 11.04 -9.64 -15.26
N ASP A 77 11.18 -9.97 -16.51
CA ASP A 77 12.29 -10.74 -17.02
C ASP A 77 13.34 -9.78 -17.63
N PRO A 78 14.58 -9.87 -17.27
CA PRO A 78 15.30 -10.90 -16.47
C PRO A 78 15.53 -10.55 -15.00
N GLY A 79 14.62 -9.87 -14.34
CA GLY A 79 14.82 -9.37 -12.98
C GLY A 79 14.93 -10.47 -11.93
N LEU A 80 16.01 -10.48 -11.16
CA LEU A 80 16.25 -11.46 -10.09
C LEU A 80 15.22 -11.39 -8.94
N CYS A 81 14.59 -10.23 -8.72
CA CYS A 81 13.52 -10.07 -7.73
C CYS A 81 12.31 -10.96 -8.07
N ALA A 82 12.01 -11.17 -9.38
CA ALA A 82 10.96 -12.08 -9.82
C ALA A 82 11.25 -13.53 -9.44
N SER A 83 12.52 -13.94 -9.44
CA SER A 83 12.94 -15.26 -8.95
C SER A 83 12.91 -15.32 -7.41
N ALA A 84 13.28 -14.24 -6.74
CA ALA A 84 13.34 -14.20 -5.29
C ALA A 84 11.96 -14.30 -4.63
N ILE A 85 10.89 -13.76 -5.24
CA ILE A 85 9.53 -13.88 -4.70
C ILE A 85 8.93 -15.29 -4.77
N LEU A 86 9.55 -16.22 -5.54
CA LEU A 86 9.10 -17.60 -5.67
C LEU A 86 9.43 -18.47 -4.46
N GLN A 87 10.16 -17.94 -3.47
CA GLN A 87 10.59 -18.67 -2.28
C GLN A 87 10.31 -17.86 -1.01
N THR A 88 10.27 -18.57 0.12
CA THR A 88 10.03 -17.95 1.44
C THR A 88 11.30 -17.42 2.08
N ASP A 89 12.42 -18.09 1.79
CA ASP A 89 13.71 -17.77 2.39
C ASP A 89 14.43 -16.71 1.56
N PRO A 90 15.40 -15.99 2.14
CA PRO A 90 16.21 -15.02 1.40
C PRO A 90 16.91 -15.64 0.18
N TYR A 91 16.87 -14.94 -0.93
CA TYR A 91 17.55 -15.35 -2.15
C TYR A 91 18.99 -14.83 -2.14
N VAL A 92 19.97 -15.76 -2.09
CA VAL A 92 21.37 -15.41 -1.92
C VAL A 92 22.19 -15.89 -3.11
N LEU A 93 22.93 -14.97 -3.75
CA LEU A 93 23.94 -15.20 -4.77
C LEU A 93 25.24 -14.52 -4.31
N THR A 94 26.19 -15.28 -3.82
CA THR A 94 27.51 -14.78 -3.37
C THR A 94 28.42 -14.45 -4.54
N ASP A 95 28.28 -15.20 -5.66
CA ASP A 95 28.85 -14.90 -6.97
C ASP A 95 27.87 -15.34 -8.06
N ALA A 96 27.11 -14.40 -8.60
CA ALA A 96 26.10 -14.65 -9.63
C ALA A 96 26.72 -15.18 -10.95
N SER A 97 28.00 -14.94 -11.21
CA SER A 97 28.69 -15.43 -12.40
C SER A 97 29.01 -16.93 -12.35
N CYS A 98 28.92 -17.54 -11.18
CA CYS A 98 29.17 -18.96 -10.94
C CYS A 98 27.91 -19.74 -10.55
N ASP A 99 26.78 -19.06 -10.31
CA ASP A 99 25.53 -19.70 -9.87
C ASP A 99 24.65 -20.11 -11.05
N PRO A 100 24.29 -21.40 -11.19
CA PRO A 100 23.48 -21.90 -12.31
C PRO A 100 22.12 -21.17 -12.45
N ARG A 101 21.57 -20.59 -11.37
CA ARG A 101 20.31 -19.87 -11.37
C ARG A 101 20.38 -18.51 -12.06
N SER A 102 21.58 -17.97 -12.23
CA SER A 102 21.81 -16.60 -12.72
C SER A 102 22.76 -16.48 -13.90
N LEU A 103 23.48 -17.55 -14.29
CA LEU A 103 24.47 -17.51 -15.38
C LEU A 103 23.97 -16.91 -16.69
N ALA A 104 22.75 -17.23 -17.09
CA ALA A 104 22.15 -16.74 -18.33
C ALA A 104 21.43 -15.38 -18.17
N ASN A 105 21.40 -14.82 -16.96
CA ASN A 105 20.71 -13.58 -16.69
C ASN A 105 21.46 -12.39 -17.32
N PRO A 106 20.81 -11.56 -18.16
CA PRO A 106 21.43 -10.41 -18.80
C PRO A 106 22.06 -9.39 -17.82
N LEU A 107 21.55 -9.28 -16.60
CA LEU A 107 22.14 -8.43 -15.56
C LEU A 107 23.49 -8.95 -15.07
N VAL A 108 23.73 -10.27 -15.17
CA VAL A 108 24.95 -10.94 -14.77
C VAL A 108 25.94 -11.01 -15.95
N ALA A 109 25.46 -11.44 -17.12
CA ALA A 109 26.29 -11.66 -18.32
C ALA A 109 26.55 -10.37 -19.11
N GLY A 110 25.70 -9.33 -18.96
CA GLY A 110 25.79 -8.07 -19.68
C GLY A 110 26.64 -7.00 -18.97
N GLU A 111 26.57 -5.77 -19.48
CA GLU A 111 27.36 -4.62 -19.02
C GLU A 111 27.10 -4.24 -17.55
N PHE A 112 25.91 -4.52 -17.01
CA PHE A 112 25.61 -4.24 -15.61
C PHE A 112 26.53 -5.02 -14.66
N GLY A 113 26.94 -6.23 -15.04
CA GLY A 113 27.99 -6.98 -14.36
C GLY A 113 27.65 -7.34 -12.91
N LEU A 114 26.40 -7.69 -12.61
CA LEU A 114 25.99 -8.15 -11.28
C LEU A 114 26.79 -9.37 -10.84
N ARG A 115 27.35 -9.35 -9.63
CA ARG A 115 28.08 -10.48 -9.04
C ARG A 115 27.51 -10.92 -7.70
N PHE A 116 27.09 -10.01 -6.87
CA PHE A 116 26.51 -10.28 -5.57
C PHE A 116 25.07 -9.81 -5.54
N TYR A 117 24.17 -10.67 -5.02
CA TYR A 117 22.76 -10.34 -4.86
C TYR A 117 22.21 -11.06 -3.63
N VAL A 118 21.66 -10.31 -2.69
CA VAL A 118 20.91 -10.86 -1.57
C VAL A 118 19.57 -10.14 -1.49
N ALA A 119 18.49 -10.90 -1.39
CA ALA A 119 17.15 -10.35 -1.33
C ALA A 119 16.32 -11.05 -0.24
N ALA A 120 15.71 -10.25 0.61
CA ALA A 120 14.68 -10.68 1.55
C ALA A 120 13.30 -10.39 0.95
N PRO A 121 12.39 -11.38 0.85
CA PRO A 121 11.04 -11.16 0.34
C PRO A 121 10.23 -10.20 1.22
N LEU A 122 9.47 -9.31 0.58
CA LEU A 122 8.46 -8.48 1.22
C LEU A 122 7.16 -9.28 1.30
N ARG A 123 6.94 -9.93 2.45
CA ARG A 123 5.87 -10.89 2.63
C ARG A 123 4.73 -10.30 3.44
N THR A 124 3.50 -10.42 2.94
CA THR A 124 2.28 -10.03 3.64
C THR A 124 1.90 -11.02 4.73
N GLY A 125 1.06 -10.59 5.68
CA GLY A 125 0.55 -11.46 6.74
C GLY A 125 -0.30 -12.64 6.22
N ASP A 126 -0.92 -12.51 5.04
CA ASP A 126 -1.64 -13.56 4.32
C ASP A 126 -0.76 -14.42 3.39
N GLY A 127 0.57 -14.20 3.42
CA GLY A 127 1.56 -15.11 2.85
C GLY A 127 2.01 -14.82 1.43
N HIS A 128 1.63 -13.68 0.83
CA HIS A 128 2.05 -13.28 -0.52
C HIS A 128 3.37 -12.51 -0.49
N ASN A 129 4.30 -12.88 -1.39
CA ASN A 129 5.52 -12.12 -1.61
C ASN A 129 5.27 -11.04 -2.65
N LEU A 130 5.27 -9.78 -2.24
CA LEU A 130 4.96 -8.63 -3.11
C LEU A 130 6.16 -8.20 -3.94
N GLY A 131 7.35 -8.36 -3.40
CA GLY A 131 8.61 -7.89 -3.93
C GLY A 131 9.76 -8.23 -3.02
N THR A 132 10.83 -7.45 -3.04
CA THR A 132 12.03 -7.71 -2.23
C THR A 132 12.66 -6.42 -1.70
N LEU A 133 13.31 -6.51 -0.53
CA LEU A 133 14.42 -5.64 -0.18
C LEU A 133 15.70 -6.37 -0.59
N CYS A 134 16.44 -5.81 -1.55
CA CYS A 134 17.66 -6.45 -2.05
C CYS A 134 18.87 -5.52 -2.02
N VAL A 135 20.05 -6.15 -1.92
CA VAL A 135 21.36 -5.51 -1.96
C VAL A 135 22.19 -6.13 -3.07
N ILE A 136 22.96 -5.31 -3.79
CA ILE A 136 23.62 -5.67 -5.04
C ILE A 136 25.05 -5.12 -5.07
N ASP A 137 25.99 -5.93 -5.56
CA ASP A 137 27.33 -5.49 -5.90
C ASP A 137 27.81 -6.07 -7.25
N HIS A 138 28.74 -5.36 -7.85
CA HIS A 138 29.49 -5.77 -9.05
C HIS A 138 30.69 -6.66 -8.72
N LYS A 139 30.88 -7.00 -7.45
CA LYS A 139 31.96 -7.90 -6.97
C LYS A 139 31.34 -9.04 -6.18
N PRO A 140 31.89 -10.27 -6.28
CA PRO A 140 31.51 -11.36 -5.39
C PRO A 140 31.74 -10.99 -3.93
N ARG A 141 30.83 -11.42 -3.06
CA ARG A 141 30.92 -11.19 -1.60
C ARG A 141 30.52 -12.41 -0.81
N VAL A 142 31.03 -12.51 0.39
CA VAL A 142 30.55 -13.44 1.40
C VAL A 142 29.51 -12.73 2.26
N VAL A 143 28.45 -13.40 2.60
CA VAL A 143 27.39 -12.88 3.49
C VAL A 143 27.29 -13.78 4.71
N SER A 144 27.16 -13.18 5.90
CA SER A 144 26.94 -13.91 7.15
C SER A 144 25.45 -14.16 7.39
N GLU A 145 25.13 -15.18 8.19
CA GLU A 145 23.75 -15.44 8.65
C GLU A 145 23.18 -14.23 9.40
N GLU A 146 24.01 -13.51 10.15
CA GLU A 146 23.61 -12.29 10.86
C GLU A 146 23.21 -11.17 9.89
N GLN A 147 23.97 -10.96 8.82
CA GLN A 147 23.62 -9.97 7.79
C GLN A 147 22.30 -10.35 7.10
N ILE A 148 22.09 -11.62 6.80
CA ILE A 148 20.83 -12.10 6.22
C ILE A 148 19.67 -11.81 7.16
N ALA A 149 19.79 -12.17 8.45
CA ALA A 149 18.74 -11.89 9.46
C ALA A 149 18.47 -10.38 9.62
N GLN A 150 19.50 -9.55 9.51
CA GLN A 150 19.32 -8.08 9.54
C GLN A 150 18.59 -7.56 8.31
N LEU A 151 18.83 -8.14 7.11
CA LEU A 151 18.09 -7.77 5.90
C LEU A 151 16.62 -8.18 6.00
N GLU A 152 16.33 -9.37 6.55
CA GLU A 152 14.96 -9.81 6.82
C GLU A 152 14.25 -8.89 7.82
N ALA A 153 14.93 -8.46 8.88
CA ALA A 153 14.38 -7.51 9.83
C ALA A 153 14.07 -6.15 9.17
N LEU A 154 14.95 -5.65 8.28
CA LEU A 154 14.66 -4.45 7.50
C LEU A 154 13.50 -4.65 6.52
N ALA A 155 13.38 -5.83 5.90
CA ALA A 155 12.24 -6.15 5.03
C ALA A 155 10.92 -6.18 5.82
N ALA A 156 10.93 -6.68 7.06
CA ALA A 156 9.78 -6.60 7.97
C ALA A 156 9.40 -5.14 8.27
N VAL A 157 10.37 -4.26 8.55
CA VAL A 157 10.12 -2.81 8.73
C VAL A 157 9.47 -2.19 7.49
N VAL A 158 9.90 -2.58 6.27
CA VAL A 158 9.26 -2.14 5.03
C VAL A 158 7.80 -2.57 4.98
N MET A 159 7.51 -3.81 5.33
CA MET A 159 6.15 -4.34 5.35
C MET A 159 5.27 -3.63 6.40
N ASP A 160 5.80 -3.39 7.61
CA ASP A 160 5.09 -2.64 8.66
C ASP A 160 4.73 -1.23 8.19
N GLN A 161 5.63 -0.56 7.47
CA GLN A 161 5.37 0.76 6.86
C GLN A 161 4.27 0.68 5.79
N MET A 162 4.26 -0.36 4.97
CA MET A 162 3.22 -0.57 3.96
C MET A 162 1.86 -0.83 4.60
N GLU A 163 1.80 -1.69 5.62
CA GLU A 163 0.57 -2.00 6.37
C GLU A 163 0.01 -0.75 7.09
N LEU A 164 0.88 0.02 7.74
CA LEU A 164 0.47 1.26 8.40
C LEU A 164 -0.16 2.26 7.42
N ARG A 165 0.41 2.41 6.22
CA ARG A 165 -0.14 3.27 5.17
C ARG A 165 -1.48 2.77 4.66
N LEU A 166 -1.60 1.47 4.44
CA LEU A 166 -2.85 0.85 4.05
C LEU A 166 -3.95 1.08 5.09
N ALA A 167 -3.63 0.89 6.38
CA ALA A 167 -4.56 1.14 7.48
C ALA A 167 -4.96 2.63 7.58
N ALA A 168 -4.01 3.54 7.45
CA ALA A 168 -4.28 4.98 7.46
C ALA A 168 -5.20 5.40 6.29
N ARG A 169 -4.97 4.90 5.07
CA ARG A 169 -5.84 5.19 3.92
C ARG A 169 -7.27 4.68 4.14
N ARG A 170 -7.42 3.45 4.65
CA ARG A 170 -8.73 2.88 4.97
C ARG A 170 -9.47 3.73 5.99
N ALA A 171 -8.80 4.14 7.06
CA ALA A 171 -9.38 4.99 8.09
C ALA A 171 -9.85 6.35 7.53
N VAL A 172 -9.08 6.97 6.62
CA VAL A 172 -9.49 8.22 5.95
C VAL A 172 -10.73 8.00 5.09
N THR A 173 -10.77 6.95 4.27
CA THR A 173 -11.92 6.64 3.42
C THR A 173 -13.19 6.37 4.24
N GLU A 174 -13.06 5.61 5.35
CA GLU A 174 -14.18 5.36 6.27
C GLU A 174 -14.68 6.65 6.92
N LEU A 175 -13.77 7.54 7.31
CA LEU A 175 -14.14 8.84 7.89
C LEU A 175 -14.87 9.72 6.87
N GLU A 176 -14.39 9.79 5.63
CA GLU A 176 -15.06 10.53 4.55
C GLU A 176 -16.48 10.01 4.29
N GLN A 177 -16.67 8.69 4.29
CA GLN A 177 -18.00 8.08 4.15
C GLN A 177 -18.92 8.43 5.32
N MET A 178 -18.41 8.39 6.57
CA MET A 178 -19.17 8.78 7.75
C MET A 178 -19.57 10.26 7.72
N VAL A 179 -18.68 11.14 7.30
CA VAL A 179 -18.99 12.58 7.14
C VAL A 179 -20.09 12.79 6.11
N ALA A 180 -20.00 12.15 4.95
CA ALA A 180 -21.02 12.26 3.91
C ALA A 180 -22.41 11.76 4.39
N LEU A 181 -22.45 10.65 5.12
CA LEU A 181 -23.70 10.13 5.71
C LEU A 181 -24.29 11.08 6.75
N LYS A 182 -23.46 11.67 7.60
CA LYS A 182 -23.88 12.66 8.60
C LYS A 182 -24.46 13.90 7.94
N ASP A 183 -23.82 14.42 6.91
CA ASP A 183 -24.29 15.62 6.19
C ASP A 183 -25.64 15.35 5.53
N ALA A 184 -25.81 14.21 4.87
CA ALA A 184 -27.10 13.81 4.31
C ALA A 184 -28.22 13.69 5.39
N ALA A 185 -27.89 13.17 6.57
CA ALA A 185 -28.83 13.07 7.70
C ALA A 185 -29.21 14.46 8.25
N LEU A 186 -28.27 15.39 8.35
CA LEU A 186 -28.52 16.77 8.76
C LEU A 186 -29.41 17.52 7.76
N GLU A 187 -29.16 17.37 6.48
CA GLU A 187 -30.00 17.95 5.43
C GLU A 187 -31.44 17.43 5.53
N ARG A 188 -31.62 16.12 5.68
CA ARG A 188 -32.94 15.51 5.84
C ARG A 188 -33.65 16.02 7.10
N SER A 189 -32.95 16.14 8.22
CA SER A 189 -33.49 16.70 9.47
C SER A 189 -33.93 18.15 9.29
N SER A 190 -33.12 18.96 8.61
CA SER A 190 -33.44 20.38 8.34
C SER A 190 -34.68 20.55 7.46
N MET A 191 -34.84 19.67 6.45
CA MET A 191 -36.04 19.67 5.59
C MET A 191 -37.31 19.34 6.38
N LEU A 192 -37.25 18.31 7.25
CA LEU A 192 -38.36 17.93 8.10
C LEU A 192 -38.74 19.03 9.08
N THR A 193 -37.78 19.71 9.68
CA THR A 193 -38.02 20.84 10.57
C THR A 193 -38.76 21.98 9.82
N ARG A 194 -38.31 22.34 8.63
CA ARG A 194 -38.98 23.38 7.81
C ARG A 194 -40.41 22.97 7.46
N GLU A 195 -40.65 21.70 7.11
CA GLU A 195 -42.00 21.24 6.81
C GLU A 195 -42.91 21.33 8.02
N ILE A 196 -42.42 20.96 9.23
CA ILE A 196 -43.18 21.12 10.48
C ILE A 196 -43.50 22.59 10.73
N ASP A 197 -42.50 23.47 10.61
CA ASP A 197 -42.71 24.92 10.80
C ASP A 197 -43.78 25.45 9.83
N HIS A 198 -43.73 25.07 8.56
CA HIS A 198 -44.76 25.45 7.57
C HIS A 198 -46.15 24.92 7.95
N ARG A 199 -46.28 23.69 8.43
CA ARG A 199 -47.56 23.11 8.87
C ARG A 199 -48.11 23.81 10.12
N VAL A 200 -47.25 24.11 11.08
CA VAL A 200 -47.61 24.86 12.29
C VAL A 200 -48.12 26.28 11.92
N MET A 201 -47.38 27.00 11.06
CA MET A 201 -47.79 28.34 10.62
C MET A 201 -49.12 28.31 9.88
N ASN A 202 -49.35 27.35 9.00
CA ASN A 202 -50.61 27.16 8.27
C ASN A 202 -51.78 26.89 9.28
N SER A 203 -51.57 26.03 10.28
CA SER A 203 -52.59 25.74 11.30
C SER A 203 -52.89 26.95 12.15
N LEU A 204 -51.90 27.74 12.55
CA LEU A 204 -52.10 28.99 13.31
C LEU A 204 -52.85 30.04 12.46
N GLN A 205 -52.58 30.16 11.17
CA GLN A 205 -53.34 31.06 10.29
C GLN A 205 -54.78 30.66 10.14
N GLN A 206 -55.09 29.33 10.05
CA GLN A 206 -56.47 28.83 10.01
C GLN A 206 -57.22 29.13 11.28
N VAL A 207 -56.60 28.88 12.46
CA VAL A 207 -57.21 29.19 13.77
C VAL A 207 -57.45 30.70 13.90
N SER A 208 -56.47 31.53 13.50
CA SER A 208 -56.63 32.99 13.54
C SER A 208 -57.77 33.49 12.64
N ALA A 209 -57.93 32.91 11.44
CA ALA A 209 -59.03 33.22 10.52
C ALA A 209 -60.39 32.82 11.12
N LEU A 210 -60.51 31.65 11.74
CA LEU A 210 -61.73 31.21 12.37
C LEU A 210 -62.11 32.10 13.58
N LEU A 211 -61.17 32.47 14.44
CA LEU A 211 -61.42 33.41 15.51
C LEU A 211 -61.86 34.78 15.04
N SER A 212 -61.28 35.27 13.92
CA SER A 212 -61.68 36.54 13.33
C SER A 212 -63.07 36.50 12.75
N LEU A 213 -63.53 35.37 12.17
CA LEU A 213 -64.87 35.15 11.69
C LEU A 213 -65.90 35.10 12.85
N GLN A 214 -65.57 34.41 13.92
CA GLN A 214 -66.44 34.37 15.11
C GLN A 214 -66.58 35.74 15.78
N ALA A 215 -65.51 36.52 15.92
CA ALA A 215 -65.53 37.85 16.47
C ALA A 215 -66.43 38.79 15.64
N ARG A 216 -66.43 38.68 14.29
CA ARG A 216 -67.33 39.42 13.42
C ARG A 216 -68.77 38.97 13.50
N GLY A 217 -69.04 37.68 13.73
CA GLY A 217 -70.37 37.12 13.94
C GLY A 217 -71.04 37.58 15.22
N LEU A 218 -70.27 37.71 16.30
CA LEU A 218 -70.75 38.22 17.59
C LEU A 218 -71.05 39.74 17.57
N GLY A 219 -70.28 40.51 16.84
CA GLY A 219 -70.51 41.99 16.68
C GLY A 219 -71.72 42.36 15.88
N ASN A 220 -72.33 41.44 15.10
CA ASN A 220 -73.56 41.66 14.36
C ASN A 220 -74.86 41.25 15.10
N SER A 221 -74.68 40.57 16.26
CA SER A 221 -75.83 40.12 17.06
C SER A 221 -76.32 41.14 18.10
N ASP A 222 -75.52 42.16 18.40
CA ASP A 222 -75.94 43.27 19.33
C ASP A 222 -76.53 44.52 18.66
N ALA A 223 -76.78 44.41 17.37
CA ALA A 223 -77.37 45.54 16.59
C ALA A 223 -78.81 45.26 16.06
N ALA A 224 -79.57 44.39 16.72
CA ALA A 224 -80.96 44.13 16.34
C ALA A 224 -81.91 44.38 17.56
#